data_c2e400e93774f5487f2406bfc1632941
#
_entry.id   c2e400e93774f5487f2406bfc1632941
#
_cell.length_a   1.000
_cell.length_b   1.000
_cell.length_c   1.000
_cell.angle_alpha   90.00
_cell.angle_beta   90.00
_cell.angle_gamma   90.00
#
_symmetry.space_group_name_H-M   'P 1'
#
loop_
_entity.id
_entity.type
_entity.pdbx_description
1 polymer ?
#
loop_
_entity_poly.entity_id
_entity_poly.type
_entity_poly.pdbx_seq_one_letter_code
_entity_poly.pdbx_strand_id
1 'polypeptide(L)'
;GDLLREADYWARKSKANQIGKNHIEQAIDAQIYRSDRIKQAMLEQIDKGTILIDVEGERVGQINGLVVYNFSRNSFGKPSRITTQVRLGKGEFINIEREVEMSGPIHSKGVLILQSLIANRFAKESPLSLSASIVFEQSYGGVDGDSASSTEYYCLLSAIANLPIKQNIAVTGSINQFGEIQPIGGANEKIEGFFDVC
;
A
#
# COMPACT_ATOMS: atom_id res chain seq x y z
N GLY A 1 -19.82 -17.22 -16.32
CA GLY A 1 -20.48 -16.61 -17.45
C GLY A 1 -19.58 -15.91 -18.45
N ASP A 2 -18.88 -14.83 -18.08
CA ASP A 2 -18.21 -13.96 -19.08
C ASP A 2 -17.01 -14.63 -19.77
N LEU A 3 -16.20 -15.38 -19.05
CA LEU A 3 -15.07 -16.11 -19.60
C LEU A 3 -15.51 -17.06 -20.76
N LEU A 4 -16.62 -17.78 -20.56
CA LEU A 4 -17.12 -18.68 -21.63
C LEU A 4 -17.66 -17.92 -22.86
N ARG A 5 -18.26 -16.74 -22.65
CA ARG A 5 -18.70 -15.88 -23.76
C ARG A 5 -17.51 -15.35 -24.57
N GLU A 6 -16.45 -14.97 -23.89
CA GLU A 6 -15.22 -14.53 -24.55
C GLU A 6 -14.50 -15.69 -25.23
N ALA A 7 -14.45 -16.88 -24.62
CA ALA A 7 -13.89 -18.06 -25.24
C ALA A 7 -14.71 -18.49 -26.51
N ASP A 8 -16.05 -18.35 -26.49
CA ASP A 8 -16.90 -18.55 -27.64
C ASP A 8 -16.59 -17.52 -28.76
N TYR A 9 -16.37 -16.26 -28.41
CA TYR A 9 -15.91 -15.26 -29.39
C TYR A 9 -14.62 -15.70 -30.09
N TRP A 10 -13.62 -16.14 -29.32
CA TRP A 10 -12.35 -16.61 -29.88
C TRP A 10 -12.48 -17.86 -30.70
N ALA A 11 -13.35 -18.82 -30.30
CA ALA A 11 -13.66 -20.01 -31.07
C ALA A 11 -14.31 -19.65 -32.42
N ARG A 12 -15.29 -18.74 -32.42
CA ARG A 12 -15.92 -18.27 -33.69
C ARG A 12 -14.92 -17.54 -34.60
N LYS A 13 -14.06 -16.71 -34.01
CA LYS A 13 -13.03 -15.97 -34.74
C LYS A 13 -12.03 -16.91 -35.43
N SER A 14 -11.71 -18.04 -34.83
CA SER A 14 -10.87 -19.10 -35.40
C SER A 14 -11.62 -20.11 -36.25
N LYS A 15 -12.95 -19.91 -36.44
CA LYS A 15 -13.85 -20.84 -37.17
C LYS A 15 -13.88 -22.25 -36.56
N ALA A 16 -13.66 -22.37 -35.26
CA ALA A 16 -13.77 -23.64 -34.56
C ALA A 16 -15.24 -23.95 -34.19
N ASN A 17 -15.62 -25.24 -34.29
CA ASN A 17 -16.97 -25.70 -33.96
C ASN A 17 -17.20 -25.85 -32.42
N GLN A 18 -16.14 -25.85 -31.64
CA GLN A 18 -16.18 -26.04 -30.19
C GLN A 18 -15.13 -25.17 -29.50
N ILE A 19 -15.43 -24.77 -28.26
CA ILE A 19 -14.48 -24.07 -27.42
C ILE A 19 -13.38 -25.05 -26.96
N GLY A 20 -12.15 -24.82 -27.40
CA GLY A 20 -10.97 -25.54 -26.93
C GLY A 20 -10.18 -24.78 -25.90
N LYS A 21 -9.16 -25.42 -25.32
CA LYS A 21 -8.25 -24.85 -24.30
C LYS A 21 -7.64 -23.52 -24.76
N ASN A 22 -7.16 -23.47 -26.00
CA ASN A 22 -6.57 -22.27 -26.60
C ASN A 22 -7.50 -21.05 -26.59
N HIS A 23 -8.83 -21.28 -26.82
CA HIS A 23 -9.81 -20.20 -26.82
C HIS A 23 -10.08 -19.66 -25.41
N ILE A 24 -10.01 -20.54 -24.41
CA ILE A 24 -10.09 -20.14 -22.98
C ILE A 24 -8.85 -19.34 -22.59
N GLU A 25 -7.66 -19.80 -22.99
CA GLU A 25 -6.39 -19.08 -22.73
C GLU A 25 -6.41 -17.69 -23.39
N GLN A 26 -6.81 -17.58 -24.66
CA GLN A 26 -6.96 -16.29 -25.33
C GLN A 26 -7.97 -15.36 -24.64
N ALA A 27 -9.06 -15.91 -24.11
CA ALA A 27 -10.04 -15.13 -23.37
C ALA A 27 -9.47 -14.63 -22.04
N ILE A 28 -8.69 -15.45 -21.32
CA ILE A 28 -7.99 -15.07 -20.09
C ILE A 28 -6.97 -13.98 -20.38
N ASP A 29 -6.11 -14.17 -21.37
CA ASP A 29 -5.09 -13.19 -21.77
C ASP A 29 -5.72 -11.85 -22.17
N ALA A 30 -6.83 -11.88 -22.90
CA ALA A 30 -7.57 -10.68 -23.27
C ALA A 30 -8.21 -9.98 -22.05
N GLN A 31 -8.67 -10.72 -21.05
CA GLN A 31 -9.17 -10.16 -19.79
C GLN A 31 -8.03 -9.51 -18.99
N ILE A 32 -6.92 -10.21 -18.85
CA ILE A 32 -5.71 -9.69 -18.19
C ILE A 32 -5.26 -8.40 -18.89
N TYR A 33 -5.09 -8.42 -20.19
CA TYR A 33 -4.67 -7.24 -20.97
C TYR A 33 -5.58 -6.02 -20.77
N ARG A 34 -6.89 -6.21 -20.72
CA ARG A 34 -7.83 -5.10 -20.49
C ARG A 34 -7.78 -4.54 -19.07
N SER A 35 -7.56 -5.41 -18.09
CA SER A 35 -7.49 -4.99 -16.68
C SER A 35 -6.14 -4.40 -16.31
N ASP A 36 -5.08 -4.82 -17.00
CA ASP A 36 -3.72 -4.37 -16.77
C ASP A 36 -3.48 -2.90 -17.18
N ARG A 37 -4.34 -2.35 -18.01
CA ARG A 37 -4.24 -0.95 -18.45
C ARG A 37 -4.17 0.06 -17.29
N ILE A 38 -4.91 -0.18 -16.21
CA ILE A 38 -4.89 0.73 -15.04
C ILE A 38 -3.56 0.58 -14.30
N LYS A 39 -3.10 -0.66 -14.11
CA LYS A 39 -1.78 -0.95 -13.52
C LYS A 39 -0.68 -0.29 -14.36
N GLN A 40 -0.67 -0.50 -15.67
CA GLN A 40 0.32 0.07 -16.58
C GLN A 40 0.32 1.60 -16.54
N ALA A 41 -0.85 2.24 -16.54
CA ALA A 41 -0.97 3.69 -16.44
C ALA A 41 -0.39 4.22 -15.10
N MET A 42 -0.56 3.49 -14.01
CA MET A 42 0.03 3.85 -12.72
C MET A 42 1.56 3.68 -12.71
N LEU A 43 2.07 2.59 -13.27
CA LEU A 43 3.52 2.37 -13.41
C LEU A 43 4.17 3.46 -14.26
N GLU A 44 3.55 3.83 -15.39
CA GLU A 44 4.01 4.95 -16.21
C GLU A 44 4.07 6.28 -15.44
N GLN A 45 3.13 6.52 -14.52
CA GLN A 45 3.15 7.75 -13.70
C GLN A 45 4.28 7.73 -12.68
N ILE A 46 4.64 6.57 -12.16
CA ILE A 46 5.80 6.40 -11.27
C ILE A 46 7.09 6.61 -12.08
N ASP A 47 7.21 5.97 -13.23
CA ASP A 47 8.39 6.09 -14.11
C ASP A 47 8.63 7.54 -14.58
N LYS A 48 7.55 8.26 -14.90
CA LYS A 48 7.59 9.69 -15.25
C LYS A 48 7.83 10.63 -14.06
N GLY A 49 7.91 10.13 -12.85
CA GLY A 49 8.04 10.93 -11.63
C GLY A 49 6.81 11.77 -11.28
N THR A 50 5.64 11.47 -11.84
CA THR A 50 4.37 12.11 -11.47
C THR A 50 3.88 11.59 -10.12
N ILE A 51 3.99 10.27 -9.91
CA ILE A 51 3.83 9.64 -8.60
C ILE A 51 5.23 9.43 -8.03
N LEU A 52 5.49 10.00 -6.88
CA LEU A 52 6.80 10.03 -6.27
C LEU A 52 7.04 8.77 -5.43
N ILE A 53 7.80 7.84 -5.97
CA ILE A 53 8.31 6.65 -5.26
C ILE A 53 9.83 6.65 -5.42
N ASP A 54 10.54 6.61 -4.30
CA ASP A 54 12.00 6.43 -4.31
C ASP A 54 12.32 4.94 -4.15
N VAL A 55 13.15 4.39 -5.02
CA VAL A 55 13.63 3.00 -4.96
C VAL A 55 15.13 2.93 -4.71
N GLU A 56 15.77 4.08 -4.52
CA GLU A 56 17.21 4.22 -4.24
C GLU A 56 17.43 5.25 -3.13
N GLY A 57 18.63 5.19 -2.54
CA GLY A 57 19.06 6.13 -1.51
C GLY A 57 18.43 5.86 -0.13
N GLU A 58 18.55 6.86 0.73
CA GLU A 58 18.11 6.78 2.13
C GLU A 58 17.39 8.08 2.53
N ARG A 59 16.31 7.97 3.33
CA ARG A 59 15.52 9.12 3.82
C ARG A 59 15.13 8.93 5.27
N VAL A 60 15.18 10.00 6.04
CA VAL A 60 14.62 10.05 7.40
C VAL A 60 13.14 10.36 7.31
N GLY A 61 12.32 9.61 8.04
CA GLY A 61 10.87 9.84 8.09
C GLY A 61 10.15 9.57 6.77
N GLN A 62 10.69 8.71 5.90
CA GLN A 62 10.07 8.26 4.67
C GLN A 62 10.28 6.77 4.48
N ILE A 63 9.24 6.08 4.03
CA ILE A 63 9.25 4.63 3.76
C ILE A 63 8.26 4.30 2.64
N ASN A 64 8.53 3.23 1.88
CA ASN A 64 7.57 2.69 0.93
C ASN A 64 6.66 1.68 1.65
N GLY A 65 5.37 2.01 1.74
CA GLY A 65 4.30 1.08 2.10
C GLY A 65 3.76 0.38 0.87
N LEU A 66 2.98 -0.69 1.07
CA LEU A 66 2.39 -1.48 -0.01
C LEU A 66 0.87 -1.52 0.13
N VAL A 67 0.19 -1.12 -0.92
CA VAL A 67 -1.28 -1.09 -1.01
C VAL A 67 -1.78 -2.00 -2.13
N VAL A 68 -2.99 -2.52 -1.97
CA VAL A 68 -3.68 -3.31 -3.01
C VAL A 68 -4.87 -2.52 -3.54
N TYR A 69 -4.96 -2.42 -4.84
CA TYR A 69 -6.11 -1.87 -5.54
C TYR A 69 -6.97 -2.98 -6.11
N ASN A 70 -8.27 -2.93 -5.81
CA ASN A 70 -9.24 -3.90 -6.30
C ASN A 70 -10.12 -3.23 -7.36
N PHE A 71 -10.06 -3.72 -8.59
CA PHE A 71 -10.89 -3.26 -9.69
C PHE A 71 -11.70 -4.41 -10.26
N SER A 72 -12.99 -4.41 -9.98
CA SER A 72 -13.92 -5.43 -10.48
C SER A 72 -13.47 -6.87 -10.14
N ARG A 73 -12.74 -7.54 -11.01
CA ARG A 73 -12.27 -8.93 -10.85
C ARG A 73 -10.76 -9.06 -10.68
N ASN A 74 -10.03 -7.97 -10.79
CA ASN A 74 -8.57 -7.98 -10.72
C ASN A 74 -8.09 -7.12 -9.57
N SER A 75 -7.04 -7.58 -8.92
CA SER A 75 -6.30 -6.82 -7.91
C SER A 75 -4.86 -6.70 -8.35
N PHE A 76 -4.24 -5.60 -8.02
CA PHE A 76 -2.81 -5.40 -8.15
C PHE A 76 -2.27 -4.56 -7.00
N GLY A 77 -1.01 -4.79 -6.66
CA GLY A 77 -0.32 -4.01 -5.67
C GLY A 77 0.43 -2.84 -6.27
N LYS A 78 0.69 -1.84 -5.46
CA LYS A 78 1.65 -0.78 -5.80
C LYS A 78 2.27 -0.22 -4.52
N PRO A 79 3.51 0.33 -4.59
CA PRO A 79 4.07 1.09 -3.49
C PRO A 79 3.31 2.40 -3.26
N SER A 80 3.31 2.84 -2.02
CA SER A 80 2.81 4.15 -1.61
C SER A 80 3.85 4.78 -0.69
N ARG A 81 4.25 6.01 -0.96
CA ARG A 81 5.16 6.76 -0.10
C ARG A 81 4.43 7.16 1.17
N ILE A 82 4.98 6.78 2.31
CA ILE A 82 4.52 7.22 3.64
C ILE A 82 5.59 8.13 4.21
N THR A 83 5.21 9.28 4.70
CA THR A 83 6.12 10.22 5.33
C THR A 83 5.66 10.59 6.74
N THR A 84 6.63 10.88 7.57
CA THR A 84 6.41 11.31 8.96
C THR A 84 7.27 12.52 9.26
N GLN A 85 6.64 13.54 9.84
CA GLN A 85 7.32 14.70 10.41
C GLN A 85 7.14 14.72 11.91
N VAL A 86 8.21 15.06 12.63
CA VAL A 86 8.20 15.17 14.09
C VAL A 86 8.65 16.56 14.51
N ARG A 87 8.06 17.06 15.60
CA ARG A 87 8.40 18.36 16.21
C ARG A 87 8.26 18.29 17.71
N LEU A 88 8.87 19.21 18.43
CA LEU A 88 8.57 19.38 19.84
C LEU A 88 7.09 19.75 20.02
N GLY A 89 6.42 19.14 20.97
CA GLY A 89 4.99 19.31 21.18
C GLY A 89 4.49 18.64 22.45
N LYS A 90 3.16 18.55 22.57
CA LYS A 90 2.48 18.03 23.77
C LYS A 90 2.09 16.55 23.69
N GLY A 91 2.73 15.77 22.84
CA GLY A 91 2.39 14.35 22.65
C GLY A 91 1.27 14.10 21.64
N GLU A 92 1.00 15.05 20.76
CA GLU A 92 -0.03 14.90 19.73
C GLU A 92 0.48 14.05 18.58
N PHE A 93 -0.32 13.07 18.18
CA PHE A 93 -0.07 12.23 17.02
C PHE A 93 -1.22 12.41 16.01
N ILE A 94 -0.89 12.96 14.85
CA ILE A 94 -1.83 13.28 13.79
C ILE A 94 -1.61 12.31 12.62
N ASN A 95 -2.62 11.52 12.31
CA ASN A 95 -2.69 10.81 11.03
C ASN A 95 -3.56 11.65 10.10
N ILE A 96 -2.98 12.12 9.00
CA ILE A 96 -3.61 13.11 8.12
C ILE A 96 -4.84 12.52 7.43
N GLU A 97 -4.78 11.26 6.97
CA GLU A 97 -5.92 10.59 6.35
C GLU A 97 -7.13 10.52 7.28
N ARG A 98 -6.89 10.31 8.57
CA ARG A 98 -7.95 10.29 9.57
C ARG A 98 -8.55 11.67 9.81
N GLU A 99 -7.73 12.70 9.92
CA GLU A 99 -8.19 14.08 10.15
C GLU A 99 -9.02 14.65 8.99
N VAL A 100 -8.73 14.19 7.76
CA VAL A 100 -9.46 14.62 6.56
C VAL A 100 -10.52 13.62 6.11
N GLU A 101 -10.89 12.65 6.98
CA GLU A 101 -11.93 11.62 6.72
C GLU A 101 -11.64 10.73 5.48
N MET A 102 -10.38 10.57 5.13
CA MET A 102 -9.92 9.66 4.07
C MET A 102 -9.46 8.31 4.61
N SER A 103 -9.58 8.07 5.91
CA SER A 103 -9.23 6.83 6.60
C SER A 103 -10.48 5.97 6.80
N GLY A 104 -10.44 4.74 6.28
CA GLY A 104 -11.45 3.75 6.59
C GLY A 104 -11.39 3.30 8.06
N PRO A 105 -12.44 2.61 8.55
CA PRO A 105 -12.53 2.23 9.97
C PRO A 105 -11.42 1.27 10.42
N ILE A 106 -10.96 0.39 9.55
CA ILE A 106 -9.90 -0.58 9.87
C ILE A 106 -8.54 0.13 9.97
N HIS A 107 -8.24 1.04 9.04
CA HIS A 107 -7.04 1.86 9.10
C HIS A 107 -7.05 2.77 10.34
N SER A 108 -8.15 3.45 10.63
CA SER A 108 -8.30 4.28 11.85
C SER A 108 -8.07 3.48 13.13
N LYS A 109 -8.54 2.23 13.20
CA LYS A 109 -8.24 1.32 14.30
C LYS A 109 -6.74 1.02 14.40
N GLY A 110 -6.06 0.75 13.28
CA GLY A 110 -4.61 0.54 13.24
C GLY A 110 -3.83 1.74 13.79
N VAL A 111 -4.22 2.95 13.41
CA VAL A 111 -3.63 4.21 13.91
C VAL A 111 -3.79 4.36 15.43
N LEU A 112 -4.97 4.03 15.99
CA LEU A 112 -5.18 4.08 17.44
C LEU A 112 -4.34 3.03 18.19
N ILE A 113 -4.18 1.84 17.63
CA ILE A 113 -3.28 0.81 18.17
C ILE A 113 -1.83 1.31 18.17
N LEU A 114 -1.40 1.91 17.06
CA LEU A 114 -0.07 2.50 16.94
C LEU A 114 0.19 3.60 17.99
N GLN A 115 -0.76 4.50 18.17
CA GLN A 115 -0.68 5.54 19.21
C GLN A 115 -0.50 4.93 20.62
N SER A 116 -1.29 3.89 20.93
CA SER A 116 -1.21 3.17 22.21
C SER A 116 0.14 2.48 22.40
N LEU A 117 0.67 1.84 21.35
CA LEU A 117 1.98 1.18 21.36
C LEU A 117 3.10 2.19 21.65
N ILE A 118 3.09 3.34 20.97
CA ILE A 118 4.10 4.38 21.13
C ILE A 118 4.04 4.98 22.54
N ALA A 119 2.85 5.31 23.00
CA ALA A 119 2.67 5.84 24.36
C ALA A 119 3.17 4.85 25.43
N ASN A 120 2.83 3.57 25.28
CA ASN A 120 3.29 2.53 26.21
C ASN A 120 4.81 2.31 26.15
N ARG A 121 5.43 2.51 25.01
CA ARG A 121 6.87 2.24 24.84
C ARG A 121 7.75 3.41 25.24
N PHE A 122 7.32 4.63 24.99
CA PHE A 122 8.14 5.85 25.11
C PHE A 122 7.64 6.87 26.14
N ALA A 123 6.43 6.72 26.68
CA ALA A 123 5.84 7.67 27.60
C ALA A 123 5.49 7.06 28.98
N LYS A 124 6.20 6.00 29.41
CA LYS A 124 5.92 5.32 30.69
C LYS A 124 6.28 6.17 31.93
N GLU A 125 7.39 6.88 31.86
CA GLU A 125 7.94 7.61 33.00
C GLU A 125 7.75 9.13 32.91
N SER A 126 7.57 9.64 31.70
CA SER A 126 7.34 11.07 31.46
C SER A 126 6.48 11.26 30.18
N PRO A 127 5.67 12.32 30.13
CA PRO A 127 4.88 12.62 28.91
C PRO A 127 5.79 12.79 27.70
N LEU A 128 5.33 12.29 26.56
CA LEU A 128 6.03 12.45 25.29
C LEU A 128 5.96 13.93 24.86
N SER A 129 7.07 14.64 24.96
CA SER A 129 7.18 16.05 24.54
C SER A 129 7.43 16.19 23.03
N LEU A 130 6.78 15.35 22.24
CA LEU A 130 6.95 15.25 20.79
C LEU A 130 5.57 15.17 20.13
N SER A 131 5.35 15.94 19.08
CA SER A 131 4.17 15.80 18.20
C SER A 131 4.63 15.31 16.85
N ALA A 132 3.84 14.40 16.26
CA ALA A 132 4.13 13.79 14.99
C ALA A 132 2.94 13.87 14.04
N SER A 133 3.21 13.98 12.73
CA SER A 133 2.22 13.81 11.68
C SER A 133 2.67 12.71 10.70
N ILE A 134 1.75 11.88 10.30
CA ILE A 134 1.93 10.83 9.29
C ILE A 134 0.97 11.07 8.14
N VAL A 135 1.44 10.78 6.92
CA VAL A 135 0.63 10.89 5.71
C VAL A 135 1.02 9.83 4.66
N PHE A 136 0.03 9.33 3.93
CA PHE A 136 0.21 8.58 2.69
C PHE A 136 0.27 9.58 1.53
N GLU A 137 1.46 9.89 1.07
CA GLU A 137 1.67 10.86 0.01
C GLU A 137 0.91 10.47 -1.26
N GLN A 138 0.31 11.45 -1.91
CA GLN A 138 -0.42 11.28 -3.17
C GLN A 138 -1.49 10.16 -3.13
N SER A 139 -2.13 9.94 -1.96
CA SER A 139 -3.26 9.03 -1.81
C SER A 139 -4.55 9.85 -1.74
N TYR A 140 -5.31 9.88 -2.84
CA TYR A 140 -6.53 10.70 -2.96
C TYR A 140 -7.81 9.86 -2.97
N GLY A 141 -7.70 8.55 -3.00
CA GLY A 141 -8.82 7.61 -3.00
C GLY A 141 -9.20 7.04 -1.63
N GLY A 142 -8.55 7.53 -0.57
CA GLY A 142 -8.69 7.00 0.78
C GLY A 142 -7.80 5.78 1.04
N VAL A 143 -7.61 5.48 2.32
CA VAL A 143 -6.83 4.33 2.82
C VAL A 143 -7.69 3.52 3.76
N ASP A 144 -7.77 2.21 3.58
CA ASP A 144 -8.37 1.29 4.55
C ASP A 144 -7.52 0.05 4.76
N GLY A 145 -7.80 -0.70 5.83
CA GLY A 145 -6.99 -1.82 6.27
C GLY A 145 -5.90 -1.40 7.25
N ASP A 146 -5.46 -2.33 8.08
CA ASP A 146 -4.42 -2.15 9.11
C ASP A 146 -3.03 -2.60 8.64
N SER A 147 -2.91 -3.09 7.41
CA SER A 147 -1.69 -3.71 6.87
C SER A 147 -0.51 -2.73 6.67
N ALA A 148 -0.73 -1.43 6.81
CA ALA A 148 0.30 -0.41 6.77
C ALA A 148 0.80 0.02 8.16
N SER A 149 0.17 -0.44 9.26
CA SER A 149 0.48 0.08 10.60
C SER A 149 1.91 -0.21 11.04
N SER A 150 2.54 -1.32 10.62
CA SER A 150 3.97 -1.54 10.85
C SER A 150 4.85 -0.58 10.04
N THR A 151 4.45 -0.25 8.83
CA THR A 151 5.15 0.70 7.96
C THR A 151 5.12 2.10 8.56
N GLU A 152 3.95 2.55 9.01
CA GLU A 152 3.76 3.81 9.73
C GLU A 152 4.62 3.84 11.02
N TYR A 153 4.67 2.73 11.74
CA TYR A 153 5.50 2.61 12.96
C TYR A 153 6.98 2.80 12.66
N TYR A 154 7.53 2.11 11.65
CA TYR A 154 8.94 2.26 11.29
C TYR A 154 9.25 3.65 10.74
N CYS A 155 8.35 4.24 9.97
CA CYS A 155 8.48 5.61 9.48
C CYS A 155 8.58 6.60 10.64
N LEU A 156 7.72 6.44 11.64
CA LEU A 156 7.71 7.28 12.84
C LEU A 156 8.97 7.09 13.67
N LEU A 157 9.43 5.86 13.90
CA LEU A 157 10.68 5.58 14.59
C LEU A 157 11.88 6.21 13.89
N SER A 158 11.94 6.14 12.57
CA SER A 158 12.95 6.81 11.76
C SER A 158 12.98 8.31 12.00
N ALA A 159 11.81 8.96 11.98
CA ALA A 159 11.70 10.39 12.20
C ALA A 159 12.08 10.80 13.64
N ILE A 160 11.65 10.02 14.64
CA ILE A 160 11.97 10.29 16.05
C ILE A 160 13.47 10.13 16.33
N ALA A 161 14.07 9.04 15.81
CA ALA A 161 15.47 8.72 16.01
C ALA A 161 16.42 9.50 15.07
N ASN A 162 15.88 10.19 14.07
CA ASN A 162 16.61 10.81 12.98
C ASN A 162 17.55 9.81 12.26
N LEU A 163 17.06 8.58 12.07
CA LEU A 163 17.77 7.51 11.38
C LEU A 163 17.15 7.26 9.99
N PRO A 164 17.96 7.26 8.93
CA PRO A 164 17.43 7.08 7.59
C PRO A 164 16.98 5.64 7.32
N ILE A 165 15.98 5.49 6.47
CA ILE A 165 15.50 4.21 5.94
C ILE A 165 15.94 4.10 4.48
N LYS A 166 16.45 2.94 4.10
CA LYS A 166 16.74 2.61 2.69
C LYS A 166 15.46 2.58 1.87
N GLN A 167 15.47 3.27 0.73
CA GLN A 167 14.27 3.40 -0.09
C GLN A 167 14.09 2.25 -1.10
N ASN A 168 15.07 1.38 -1.27
CA ASN A 168 14.94 0.13 -2.02
C ASN A 168 14.23 -0.99 -1.23
N ILE A 169 13.61 -0.65 -0.11
CA ILE A 169 12.83 -1.55 0.74
C ILE A 169 11.39 -1.04 0.80
N ALA A 170 10.43 -1.95 0.67
CA ALA A 170 9.04 -1.69 0.97
C ALA A 170 8.57 -2.58 2.11
N VAL A 171 7.65 -2.07 2.93
CA VAL A 171 7.16 -2.76 4.12
C VAL A 171 5.64 -2.87 4.10
N THR A 172 5.13 -3.99 4.57
CA THR A 172 3.71 -4.20 4.87
C THR A 172 3.58 -5.14 6.06
N GLY A 173 2.60 -4.91 6.89
CA GLY A 173 2.33 -5.71 8.09
C GLY A 173 1.37 -4.97 9.02
N SER A 174 0.47 -5.68 9.65
CA SER A 174 -0.29 -5.15 10.79
C SER A 174 0.55 -5.26 12.05
N ILE A 175 0.46 -4.29 12.96
CA ILE A 175 1.13 -4.32 14.26
C ILE A 175 0.10 -4.27 15.39
N ASN A 176 0.30 -5.08 16.43
CA ASN A 176 -0.57 -5.06 17.60
C ASN A 176 -0.03 -4.15 18.72
N GLN A 177 -0.77 -4.01 19.82
CA GLN A 177 -0.39 -3.17 20.97
C GLN A 177 0.89 -3.63 21.70
N PHE A 178 1.34 -4.86 21.46
CA PHE A 178 2.58 -5.40 22.00
C PHE A 178 3.79 -5.20 21.08
N GLY A 179 3.55 -4.71 19.86
CA GLY A 179 4.59 -4.52 18.85
C GLY A 179 4.86 -5.76 18.00
N GLU A 180 4.00 -6.77 18.05
CA GLU A 180 4.11 -7.99 17.23
C GLU A 180 3.50 -7.75 15.85
N ILE A 181 4.20 -8.24 14.83
CA ILE A 181 3.75 -8.14 13.43
C ILE A 181 2.77 -9.27 13.14
N GLN A 182 1.66 -8.93 12.53
CA GLN A 182 0.58 -9.83 12.18
C GLN A 182 0.49 -10.01 10.65
N PRO A 183 0.01 -11.19 10.17
CA PRO A 183 -0.20 -11.47 8.76
C PRO A 183 -1.19 -10.49 8.10
N ILE A 184 -0.99 -10.29 6.79
CA ILE A 184 -1.83 -9.39 5.99
C ILE A 184 -2.33 -10.10 4.71
N GLY A 185 -3.38 -9.57 4.12
CA GLY A 185 -3.86 -10.02 2.81
C GLY A 185 -3.13 -9.34 1.64
N GLY A 186 -3.24 -9.97 0.45
CA GLY A 186 -2.70 -9.42 -0.78
C GLY A 186 -1.16 -9.38 -0.85
N ALA A 187 -0.49 -10.34 -0.20
CA ALA A 187 0.97 -10.36 -0.16
C ALA A 187 1.60 -10.51 -1.54
N ASN A 188 1.03 -11.36 -2.40
CA ASN A 188 1.55 -11.59 -3.76
C ASN A 188 1.45 -10.30 -4.59
N GLU A 189 0.26 -9.69 -4.62
CA GLU A 189 0.01 -8.45 -5.35
C GLU A 189 0.93 -7.33 -4.87
N LYS A 190 1.16 -7.25 -3.56
CA LYS A 190 2.04 -6.25 -2.95
C LYS A 190 3.50 -6.43 -3.36
N ILE A 191 4.00 -7.67 -3.35
CA ILE A 191 5.37 -8.01 -3.76
C ILE A 191 5.56 -7.71 -5.25
N GLU A 192 4.65 -8.20 -6.10
CA GLU A 192 4.68 -7.94 -7.54
C GLU A 192 4.66 -6.44 -7.84
N GLY A 193 3.77 -5.69 -7.17
CA GLY A 193 3.64 -4.26 -7.39
C GLY A 193 4.87 -3.43 -7.00
N PHE A 194 5.67 -3.88 -6.03
CA PHE A 194 6.94 -3.23 -5.72
C PHE A 194 8.06 -3.68 -6.66
N PHE A 195 8.09 -4.96 -7.01
CA PHE A 195 9.03 -5.51 -7.98
C PHE A 195 8.93 -4.81 -9.36
N ASP A 196 7.72 -4.51 -9.81
CA ASP A 196 7.49 -3.82 -11.09
C ASP A 196 8.01 -2.36 -11.11
N VAL A 197 8.31 -1.78 -9.94
CA VAL A 197 8.80 -0.40 -9.81
C VAL A 197 10.32 -0.34 -9.61
N CYS A 198 10.94 -1.43 -9.13
CA CYS A 198 12.39 -1.55 -8.94
C CYS A 198 13.12 -1.90 -10.23
#